data_d39ee35452c4a7a14604719e372deb7a
#
_entry.id   d39ee35452c4a7a14604719e372deb7a
#
_cell.length_a   1.000
_cell.length_b   1.000
_cell.length_c   1.000
_cell.angle_alpha   90.00
_cell.angle_beta   90.00
_cell.angle_gamma   90.00
#
_symmetry.space_group_name_H-M   'P 1'
#
loop_
_entity.id
_entity.type
_entity.pdbx_description
1 polymer ?
#
loop_
_entity_poly.entity_id
_entity_poly.type
_entity_poly.pdbx_seq_one_letter_code
_entity_poly.pdbx_strand_id
1 'polypeptide(L)'
;MKKISPPLFLMFCAAFSLGACSQNAGEPPIAEGKQLFNDPQFGGSTNASSCSSCHPGGKGLENAASNPQLLSVINACITGPLGGQAIAEDSAEMLSLKGYIESLGGDE
;
A
#
# COMPACT_ATOMS: atom_id res chain seq x y z
N MET A 1 52.20 -13.87 -45.62
CA MET A 1 51.92 -13.85 -44.20
C MET A 1 50.68 -13.01 -43.97
N LYS A 2 49.61 -13.64 -43.62
CA LYS A 2 48.36 -12.96 -43.33
C LYS A 2 48.36 -12.62 -41.87
N LYS A 3 48.37 -11.34 -41.56
CA LYS A 3 48.13 -10.86 -40.20
C LYS A 3 46.66 -10.97 -39.94
N ILE A 4 46.31 -11.91 -39.10
CA ILE A 4 44.95 -12.00 -38.60
C ILE A 4 44.85 -10.99 -37.45
N SER A 5 44.16 -9.90 -37.70
CA SER A 5 43.78 -8.97 -36.62
C SER A 5 42.74 -9.67 -35.76
N PRO A 6 42.91 -9.71 -34.46
CA PRO A 6 41.87 -10.22 -33.58
C PRO A 6 40.66 -9.32 -33.68
N PRO A 7 39.46 -9.86 -33.71
CA PRO A 7 38.29 -9.04 -33.66
C PRO A 7 38.27 -8.29 -32.32
N LEU A 8 38.16 -7.01 -32.42
CA LEU A 8 37.94 -6.17 -31.31
C LEU A 8 36.61 -6.57 -30.66
N PHE A 9 36.69 -7.37 -29.62
CA PHE A 9 35.54 -7.66 -28.81
C PHE A 9 35.15 -6.36 -28.11
N LEU A 10 34.23 -5.63 -28.72
CA LEU A 10 33.51 -4.58 -28.02
C LEU A 10 32.69 -5.26 -26.94
N MET A 11 33.26 -5.30 -25.77
CA MET A 11 32.53 -5.66 -24.58
C MET A 11 31.51 -4.54 -24.34
N PHE A 12 30.31 -4.77 -24.85
CA PHE A 12 29.18 -3.94 -24.49
C PHE A 12 28.88 -4.26 -23.03
N CYS A 13 29.48 -3.47 -22.15
CA CYS A 13 28.94 -3.38 -20.79
C CYS A 13 27.58 -2.72 -20.92
N ALA A 14 26.56 -3.53 -21.06
CA ALA A 14 25.22 -3.10 -20.79
C ALA A 14 25.19 -2.73 -19.31
N ALA A 15 25.38 -1.44 -19.01
CA ALA A 15 25.05 -0.92 -17.73
C ALA A 15 23.54 -1.08 -17.57
N PHE A 16 23.15 -2.15 -16.94
CA PHE A 16 21.81 -2.32 -16.46
C PHE A 16 21.64 -1.28 -15.35
N SER A 17 21.23 -0.09 -15.74
CA SER A 17 20.70 0.85 -14.79
C SER A 17 19.38 0.27 -14.31
N LEU A 18 19.44 -0.55 -13.29
CA LEU A 18 18.27 -0.80 -12.48
C LEU A 18 17.90 0.56 -11.90
N GLY A 19 16.93 1.20 -12.55
CA GLY A 19 16.29 2.34 -11.97
C GLY A 19 15.76 1.92 -10.63
N ALA A 20 16.46 2.26 -9.57
CA ALA A 20 15.95 2.12 -8.24
C ALA A 20 14.67 2.96 -8.21
N CYS A 21 13.52 2.29 -8.18
CA CYS A 21 12.32 2.91 -7.71
C CYS A 21 12.63 3.37 -6.29
N SER A 22 12.95 4.64 -6.13
CA SER A 22 13.08 5.22 -4.82
C SER A 22 11.68 5.31 -4.23
N GLN A 23 11.23 4.20 -3.70
CA GLN A 23 10.19 4.23 -2.72
C GLN A 23 10.83 4.76 -1.46
N ASN A 24 10.32 5.86 -0.97
CA ASN A 24 10.72 6.34 0.33
C ASN A 24 10.54 5.20 1.33
N ALA A 25 11.65 4.57 1.70
CA ALA A 25 11.64 3.56 2.73
C ALA A 25 11.20 4.23 4.02
N GLY A 26 9.94 4.08 4.42
CA GLY A 26 9.40 4.65 5.65
C GLY A 26 7.99 5.20 5.58
N GLU A 27 7.50 5.60 4.42
CA GLU A 27 6.11 6.01 4.29
C GLU A 27 5.30 4.96 3.52
N PRO A 28 4.18 4.49 4.12
CA PRO A 28 3.29 3.59 3.40
C PRO A 28 2.67 4.29 2.20
N PRO A 29 2.47 3.57 1.07
CA PRO A 29 1.87 4.17 -0.12
C PRO A 29 0.39 4.48 0.13
N ILE A 30 0.08 5.76 0.29
CA ILE A 30 -1.29 6.25 0.54
C ILE A 30 -2.24 5.82 -0.60
N ALA A 31 -1.77 5.83 -1.84
CA ALA A 31 -2.56 5.42 -2.99
C ALA A 31 -3.00 3.95 -2.88
N GLU A 32 -2.13 3.07 -2.40
CA GLU A 32 -2.48 1.68 -2.15
C GLU A 32 -3.49 1.56 -1.03
N GLY A 33 -3.31 2.32 0.05
CA GLY A 33 -4.28 2.38 1.15
C GLY A 33 -5.66 2.81 0.69
N LYS A 34 -5.74 3.76 -0.23
CA LYS A 34 -7.01 4.17 -0.84
C LYS A 34 -7.65 3.03 -1.64
N GLN A 35 -6.86 2.27 -2.39
CA GLN A 35 -7.38 1.11 -3.12
C GLN A 35 -7.93 0.05 -2.17
N LEU A 36 -7.21 -0.26 -1.11
CA LEU A 36 -7.65 -1.23 -0.10
C LEU A 36 -8.93 -0.75 0.61
N PHE A 37 -9.01 0.54 0.91
CA PHE A 37 -10.17 1.15 1.54
C PHE A 37 -11.45 1.00 0.71
N ASN A 38 -11.31 0.98 -0.61
CA ASN A 38 -12.43 0.85 -1.55
C ASN A 38 -12.64 -0.58 -2.07
N ASP A 39 -11.81 -1.53 -1.65
CA ASP A 39 -11.86 -2.90 -2.14
C ASP A 39 -12.92 -3.72 -1.38
N PRO A 40 -14.00 -4.16 -2.06
CA PRO A 40 -15.04 -4.94 -1.40
C PRO A 40 -14.62 -6.36 -1.03
N GLN A 41 -13.41 -6.77 -1.37
CA GLN A 41 -12.84 -8.09 -1.02
C GLN A 41 -11.73 -7.98 0.02
N PHE A 42 -11.40 -6.78 0.45
CA PHE A 42 -10.31 -6.57 1.40
C PHE A 42 -10.58 -7.30 2.72
N GLY A 43 -9.52 -7.85 3.29
CA GLY A 43 -9.60 -8.57 4.56
C GLY A 43 -10.40 -9.87 4.49
N GLY A 44 -10.71 -10.35 3.28
CA GLY A 44 -11.57 -11.53 3.11
C GLY A 44 -13.04 -11.22 3.34
N SER A 45 -13.47 -9.99 3.09
CA SER A 45 -14.87 -9.57 3.22
C SER A 45 -15.82 -10.61 2.60
N THR A 46 -16.78 -11.06 3.37
CA THR A 46 -17.74 -12.07 2.95
C THR A 46 -19.08 -11.50 2.49
N ASN A 47 -19.28 -10.19 2.64
CA ASN A 47 -20.55 -9.51 2.33
C ASN A 47 -20.42 -8.44 1.26
N ALA A 48 -19.31 -8.44 0.50
CA ALA A 48 -19.03 -7.44 -0.54
C ALA A 48 -18.98 -5.99 -0.04
N SER A 49 -18.75 -5.79 1.26
CA SER A 49 -18.57 -4.46 1.84
C SER A 49 -17.09 -4.09 1.94
N SER A 50 -16.80 -2.83 1.73
CA SER A 50 -15.49 -2.23 1.96
C SER A 50 -15.57 -1.17 3.04
N CYS A 51 -14.44 -0.61 3.43
CA CYS A 51 -14.43 0.53 4.35
C CYS A 51 -15.28 1.68 3.82
N SER A 52 -15.20 1.94 2.51
CA SER A 52 -15.97 3.00 1.86
C SER A 52 -17.47 2.74 1.83
N SER A 53 -17.93 1.51 2.08
CA SER A 53 -19.36 1.22 2.18
C SER A 53 -20.03 1.95 3.35
N CYS A 54 -19.31 2.11 4.46
CA CYS A 54 -19.78 2.86 5.64
C CYS A 54 -19.15 4.26 5.73
N HIS A 55 -17.99 4.45 5.13
CA HIS A 55 -17.23 5.70 5.14
C HIS A 55 -16.95 6.18 3.71
N PRO A 56 -17.98 6.55 2.94
CA PRO A 56 -17.76 6.97 1.55
C PRO A 56 -16.83 8.18 1.48
N GLY A 57 -15.75 8.05 0.67
CA GLY A 57 -14.73 9.08 0.58
C GLY A 57 -13.96 9.33 1.88
N GLY A 58 -14.02 8.39 2.83
CA GLY A 58 -13.39 8.53 4.15
C GLY A 58 -14.21 9.35 5.14
N LYS A 59 -15.45 9.64 4.81
CA LYS A 59 -16.32 10.45 5.66
C LYS A 59 -16.48 9.84 7.07
N GLY A 60 -16.27 10.66 8.08
CA GLY A 60 -16.35 10.26 9.48
C GLY A 60 -15.01 9.81 10.07
N LEU A 61 -13.94 9.75 9.25
CA LEU A 61 -12.61 9.32 9.69
C LEU A 61 -11.61 10.46 9.79
N GLU A 62 -12.05 11.70 9.72
CA GLU A 62 -11.19 12.89 9.72
C GLU A 62 -10.34 13.01 10.98
N ASN A 63 -10.79 12.45 12.09
CA ASN A 63 -10.07 12.47 13.37
C ASN A 63 -9.43 11.12 13.73
N ALA A 64 -9.44 10.15 12.83
CA ALA A 64 -8.95 8.81 13.11
C ALA A 64 -7.45 8.77 13.43
N ALA A 65 -6.68 9.69 12.86
CA ALA A 65 -5.24 9.79 13.13
C ALA A 65 -4.92 10.01 14.61
N SER A 66 -5.83 10.63 15.35
CA SER A 66 -5.66 10.89 16.80
C SER A 66 -5.96 9.67 17.67
N ASN A 67 -6.49 8.60 17.07
CA ASN A 67 -6.87 7.43 17.84
C ASN A 67 -5.65 6.52 18.04
N PRO A 68 -5.16 6.35 19.30
CA PRO A 68 -4.01 5.49 19.55
C PRO A 68 -4.28 4.01 19.30
N GLN A 69 -5.55 3.62 19.14
CA GLN A 69 -5.98 2.25 18.87
C GLN A 69 -6.43 2.06 17.43
N LEU A 70 -6.01 2.92 16.51
CA LEU A 70 -6.50 2.92 15.13
C LEU A 70 -6.35 1.54 14.46
N LEU A 71 -5.21 0.87 14.61
CA LEU A 71 -4.98 -0.44 13.98
C LEU A 71 -5.94 -1.50 14.51
N SER A 72 -6.17 -1.50 15.81
CA SER A 72 -7.12 -2.40 16.44
C SER A 72 -8.56 -2.13 15.97
N VAL A 73 -8.92 -0.86 15.82
CA VAL A 73 -10.25 -0.46 15.30
C VAL A 73 -10.41 -0.87 13.85
N ILE A 74 -9.39 -0.72 13.02
CA ILE A 74 -9.41 -1.19 11.63
C ILE A 74 -9.70 -2.69 11.59
N ASN A 75 -9.00 -3.49 12.40
CA ASN A 75 -9.25 -4.92 12.48
C ASN A 75 -10.66 -5.25 12.98
N ALA A 76 -11.20 -4.48 13.91
CA ALA A 76 -12.57 -4.67 14.37
C ALA A 76 -13.59 -4.41 13.24
N CYS A 77 -13.33 -3.46 12.36
CA CYS A 77 -14.16 -3.23 11.17
C CYS A 77 -14.04 -4.37 10.16
N ILE A 78 -12.85 -4.93 9.99
CA ILE A 78 -12.62 -6.06 9.07
C ILE A 78 -13.37 -7.30 9.57
N THR A 79 -13.27 -7.63 10.85
CA THR A 79 -13.88 -8.84 11.41
C THR A 79 -15.37 -8.70 11.67
N GLY A 80 -15.86 -7.51 11.92
CA GLY A 80 -17.28 -7.21 12.13
C GLY A 80 -18.00 -6.87 10.84
N PRO A 81 -18.10 -5.57 10.49
CA PRO A 81 -18.90 -5.13 9.33
C PRO A 81 -18.52 -5.78 8.00
N LEU A 82 -17.24 -6.07 7.77
CA LEU A 82 -16.80 -6.72 6.54
C LEU A 82 -16.96 -8.24 6.57
N GLY A 83 -17.10 -8.83 7.74
CA GLY A 83 -17.18 -10.28 7.89
C GLY A 83 -15.91 -11.01 7.45
N GLY A 84 -14.78 -10.33 7.49
CA GLY A 84 -13.48 -10.86 7.10
C GLY A 84 -12.66 -11.36 8.28
N GLN A 85 -11.35 -11.38 8.09
CA GLN A 85 -10.39 -11.81 9.11
C GLN A 85 -9.40 -10.71 9.40
N ALA A 86 -9.05 -10.55 10.66
CA ALA A 86 -8.04 -9.58 11.08
C ALA A 86 -6.73 -9.81 10.34
N ILE A 87 -6.08 -8.71 9.97
CA ILE A 87 -4.75 -8.73 9.37
C ILE A 87 -3.70 -8.27 10.39
N ALA A 88 -2.46 -8.69 10.19
CA ALA A 88 -1.37 -8.28 11.09
C ALA A 88 -1.24 -6.76 11.11
N GLU A 89 -1.07 -6.20 12.30
CA GLU A 89 -0.96 -4.75 12.47
C GLU A 89 0.29 -4.16 11.84
N ASP A 90 1.33 -4.99 11.64
CA ASP A 90 2.58 -4.62 10.97
C ASP A 90 2.61 -5.02 9.49
N SER A 91 1.50 -5.52 8.94
CA SER A 91 1.42 -5.86 7.53
C SER A 91 1.51 -4.62 6.63
N ALA A 92 2.00 -4.80 5.42
CA ALA A 92 2.06 -3.73 4.43
C ALA A 92 0.69 -3.14 4.13
N GLU A 93 -0.33 -4.00 4.05
CA GLU A 93 -1.72 -3.60 3.82
C GLU A 93 -2.24 -2.72 4.95
N MET A 94 -2.01 -3.13 6.19
CA MET A 94 -2.44 -2.36 7.36
C MET A 94 -1.76 -1.00 7.40
N LEU A 95 -0.46 -0.95 7.13
CA LEU A 95 0.29 0.31 7.16
C LEU A 95 -0.13 1.25 6.03
N SER A 96 -0.40 0.73 4.85
CA SER A 96 -0.92 1.51 3.73
C SER A 96 -2.31 2.06 4.03
N LEU A 97 -3.18 1.23 4.59
CA LEU A 97 -4.53 1.64 4.98
C LEU A 97 -4.50 2.70 6.06
N LYS A 98 -3.67 2.51 7.08
CA LYS A 98 -3.44 3.50 8.14
C LYS A 98 -2.99 4.83 7.55
N GLY A 99 -2.00 4.81 6.66
CA GLY A 99 -1.48 6.02 6.02
C GLY A 99 -2.55 6.77 5.24
N TYR A 100 -3.40 6.05 4.52
CA TYR A 100 -4.52 6.66 3.81
C TYR A 100 -5.53 7.30 4.78
N ILE A 101 -5.94 6.57 5.82
CA ILE A 101 -6.89 7.07 6.81
C ILE A 101 -6.34 8.31 7.52
N GLU A 102 -5.08 8.30 7.89
CA GLU A 102 -4.44 9.46 8.51
C GLU A 102 -4.42 10.67 7.58
N SER A 103 -4.28 10.44 6.28
CA SER A 103 -4.27 11.52 5.28
C SER A 103 -5.62 12.23 5.16
N LEU A 104 -6.71 11.60 5.58
CA LEU A 104 -8.05 12.18 5.50
C LEU A 104 -8.25 13.37 6.43
N GLY A 105 -7.48 13.46 7.49
CA GLY A 105 -7.54 14.58 8.43
C GLY A 105 -6.43 15.62 8.22
N GLY A 106 -5.55 15.41 7.26
CA GLY A 106 -4.33 16.19 7.14
C GLY A 106 -4.37 17.39 6.20
N ASP A 107 -5.51 17.77 5.73
CA ASP A 107 -5.66 18.91 4.80
C ASP A 107 -5.74 20.22 5.58
N GLU A 108 -4.62 20.58 6.10
CA GLU A 108 -4.43 21.89 6.70
C GLU A 108 -3.60 22.77 5.74
#